data_5953e1de7c846131e0d9e4a82917253b
#
_entry.id   5953e1de7c846131e0d9e4a82917253b
#
_cell.length_a   1.000
_cell.length_b   1.000
_cell.length_c   1.000
_cell.angle_alpha   90.00
_cell.angle_beta   90.00
_cell.angle_gamma   90.00
#
_symmetry.space_group_name_H-M   'P 1'
#
loop_
_entity.id
_entity.type
_entity.pdbx_description
1 polymer ?
#
loop_
_entity_poly.entity_id
_entity_poly.type
_entity_poly.pdbx_seq_one_letter_code
_entity_poly.pdbx_strand_id
1 'polypeptide(L)'
;MPNSLFCPKCGMLKNNCVCGNAPKNSKSKFKLDKSEKKISNADKINSIGIQDTYSIEDNLLSEKKIKELKKIYPNISEEIIENFPFNHPRNGQLEIISDINEAIENGYKYIILEAGTGTGKSAIATTLAKMYQSAYILTMTKQLQAQYFNEFNFSMVKGRGNFHCLQDDLESTCDVGTCKTIPSSKNFFCKFGISRNPNLTGSEAFEDRFGGSTFFQSEEHCHYWQQKTNAINSPITLMNYDYAILELNYVGHFSPRNLLILDEAHNIENKLMNTMELTLYNRRLENEIKKKINPIMLKEKGHEEWIMEIDAIKDAYRGIEIKDLPKNKADRINSTIERLKQLKENLENEPKNWIIDHLTDGVSFKPLRIHQYAKDNLFKHGDVCIFLSATILSHKMFSKWLGLDPNEVYHIKVDSPFLPEQRPIELNIAGKMSSNRIKRSAPKTLPILEAILEKHKNDKGLIHTNSYKCQDYIVKKMADQRLISHTSQNRERVLNHFEKSKEPLVLVSPSMSEGVDLPYDKCRFQVIYKVPFPYLGDEQVNMRMKQDRRWYAYKTVMTLMQSYGRGMRAEDDSCYTYILDGDIDMLFKSPLYKSLVPNFFKEAVVEK
;
A
#
# COMPACT_ATOMS: atom_id res chain seq x y z
N MET A 1 -35.06 -21.29 -4.16
CA MET A 1 -34.08 -20.27 -3.79
C MET A 1 -32.74 -20.95 -3.72
N PRO A 2 -31.74 -20.62 -4.54
CA PRO A 2 -30.46 -21.32 -4.55
C PRO A 2 -29.62 -20.90 -3.34
N ASN A 3 -29.01 -21.89 -2.72
CA ASN A 3 -28.10 -21.72 -1.59
C ASN A 3 -26.86 -20.89 -1.98
N SER A 4 -26.89 -19.60 -1.70
CA SER A 4 -25.66 -18.80 -1.72
C SER A 4 -24.67 -19.42 -0.73
N LEU A 5 -23.46 -19.69 -1.16
CA LEU A 5 -22.36 -20.21 -0.34
C LEU A 5 -21.89 -19.17 0.72
N PHE A 6 -22.31 -17.92 0.56
CA PHE A 6 -21.90 -16.80 1.41
C PHE A 6 -23.08 -16.24 2.21
N CYS A 7 -22.80 -15.69 3.39
CA CYS A 7 -23.78 -15.06 4.25
C CYS A 7 -24.17 -13.67 3.69
N PRO A 8 -25.48 -13.40 3.49
CA PRO A 8 -25.91 -12.11 2.93
C PRO A 8 -25.68 -10.91 3.84
N LYS A 9 -25.41 -11.12 5.15
CA LYS A 9 -25.17 -10.04 6.11
C LYS A 9 -23.70 -9.64 6.23
N CYS A 10 -22.76 -10.56 6.06
CA CYS A 10 -21.33 -10.30 6.26
C CYS A 10 -20.44 -10.71 5.08
N GLY A 11 -21.02 -11.23 3.98
CA GLY A 11 -20.27 -11.66 2.78
C GLY A 11 -19.41 -12.91 2.96
N MET A 12 -19.53 -13.62 4.08
CA MET A 12 -18.72 -14.77 4.43
C MET A 12 -19.30 -16.08 3.92
N LEU A 13 -18.47 -17.11 3.71
CA LEU A 13 -18.93 -18.49 3.50
C LEU A 13 -19.90 -18.87 4.62
N LYS A 14 -21.08 -19.40 4.30
CA LYS A 14 -22.13 -19.74 5.28
C LYS A 14 -21.65 -20.66 6.39
N ASN A 15 -20.73 -21.56 6.10
CA ASN A 15 -20.15 -22.47 7.09
C ASN A 15 -19.26 -21.75 8.12
N ASN A 16 -18.90 -20.49 7.86
CA ASN A 16 -18.03 -19.67 8.69
C ASN A 16 -18.76 -18.40 9.18
N CYS A 17 -20.08 -18.31 9.02
CA CYS A 17 -20.87 -17.13 9.36
C CYS A 17 -21.49 -17.24 10.76
N VAL A 18 -21.18 -16.29 11.63
CA VAL A 18 -21.74 -16.17 13.00
C VAL A 18 -22.82 -15.08 13.14
N CYS A 19 -23.32 -14.51 12.01
CA CYS A 19 -24.33 -13.45 12.03
C CYS A 19 -25.68 -13.80 12.69
N GLY A 20 -25.94 -15.07 12.99
CA GLY A 20 -27.15 -15.55 13.67
C GLY A 20 -27.13 -15.43 15.19
N ASN A 21 -25.96 -15.27 15.81
CA ASN A 21 -25.76 -15.36 17.27
C ASN A 21 -25.34 -14.05 17.93
N ALA A 22 -25.45 -12.89 17.28
CA ALA A 22 -25.13 -11.64 17.93
C ALA A 22 -26.24 -11.18 18.88
N PRO A 23 -25.97 -10.90 20.17
CA PRO A 23 -26.94 -10.30 21.07
C PRO A 23 -27.27 -8.87 20.61
N LYS A 24 -28.57 -8.53 20.65
CA LYS A 24 -29.05 -7.19 20.35
C LYS A 24 -28.69 -6.26 21.51
N ASN A 25 -28.09 -5.12 21.15
CA ASN A 25 -27.92 -3.90 21.93
C ASN A 25 -26.90 -3.87 23.07
N SER A 26 -25.81 -3.15 22.84
CA SER A 26 -25.40 -2.14 23.82
C SER A 26 -24.59 -1.03 23.13
N LYS A 27 -25.08 0.20 23.24
CA LYS A 27 -24.26 1.41 23.08
C LYS A 27 -23.32 1.44 24.28
N SER A 28 -22.11 0.94 24.15
CA SER A 28 -21.10 1.08 25.19
C SER A 28 -20.06 2.11 24.73
N LYS A 29 -19.88 3.11 25.57
CA LYS A 29 -18.71 3.98 25.55
C LYS A 29 -17.48 3.07 25.68
N PHE A 30 -16.65 3.02 24.64
CA PHE A 30 -15.43 2.24 24.66
C PHE A 30 -14.46 2.84 25.70
N LYS A 31 -14.28 2.15 26.80
CA LYS A 31 -13.06 2.21 27.58
C LYS A 31 -12.22 1.02 27.13
N LEU A 32 -11.04 1.29 26.56
CA LEU A 32 -10.02 0.29 26.34
C LEU A 32 -9.66 -0.32 27.70
N ASP A 33 -10.13 -1.53 27.94
CA ASP A 33 -9.82 -2.24 29.19
C ASP A 33 -8.43 -2.87 29.07
N LYS A 34 -7.45 -2.19 29.67
CA LYS A 34 -6.04 -2.62 29.68
C LYS A 34 -5.78 -3.77 30.68
N SER A 35 -6.76 -4.17 31.51
CA SER A 35 -6.47 -5.00 32.69
C SER A 35 -6.70 -6.50 32.54
N GLU A 36 -7.54 -6.97 31.62
CA GLU A 36 -7.95 -8.39 31.63
C GLU A 36 -7.27 -9.30 30.58
N LYS A 37 -6.55 -8.78 29.60
CA LYS A 37 -5.91 -9.61 28.56
C LYS A 37 -4.44 -9.98 28.82
N LYS A 38 -3.83 -9.51 29.91
CA LYS A 38 -2.42 -9.82 30.22
C LYS A 38 -2.14 -11.25 30.72
N ILE A 39 -3.15 -12.02 31.13
CA ILE A 39 -2.91 -13.28 31.87
C ILE A 39 -3.11 -14.55 31.01
N SER A 40 -3.88 -14.54 29.93
CA SER A 40 -4.23 -15.79 29.21
C SER A 40 -3.29 -16.19 28.07
N ASN A 41 -2.48 -15.29 27.54
CA ASN A 41 -1.60 -15.59 26.41
C ASN A 41 -0.14 -15.90 26.80
N ALA A 42 0.32 -15.45 27.96
CA ALA A 42 1.69 -15.74 28.42
C ALA A 42 1.91 -17.22 28.73
N ASP A 43 0.89 -17.90 29.27
CA ASP A 43 1.01 -19.34 29.63
C ASP A 43 0.92 -20.29 28.42
N LYS A 44 0.35 -19.83 27.27
CA LYS A 44 0.28 -20.66 26.06
C LYS A 44 1.51 -20.54 25.16
N ILE A 45 2.30 -19.46 25.29
CA ILE A 45 3.51 -19.22 24.49
C ILE A 45 4.69 -20.07 24.99
N ASN A 46 4.68 -20.51 26.25
CA ASN A 46 5.74 -21.32 26.86
C ASN A 46 5.83 -22.78 26.37
N SER A 47 4.94 -23.23 25.46
CA SER A 47 4.96 -24.60 24.94
C SER A 47 5.54 -24.73 23.51
N ILE A 48 5.85 -23.62 22.85
CA ILE A 48 6.52 -23.63 21.53
C ILE A 48 7.93 -23.08 21.76
N GLY A 49 8.93 -23.98 21.74
CA GLY A 49 10.33 -23.76 22.11
C GLY A 49 11.03 -22.60 21.36
N ILE A 50 10.67 -21.38 21.68
CA ILE A 50 11.52 -20.21 21.52
C ILE A 50 12.00 -19.92 22.93
N GLN A 51 13.24 -20.30 23.23
CA GLN A 51 13.92 -19.87 24.44
C GLN A 51 14.00 -18.34 24.40
N ASP A 52 13.16 -17.70 25.21
CA ASP A 52 13.33 -16.32 25.63
C ASP A 52 14.58 -16.23 26.51
N THR A 53 15.74 -16.18 25.87
CA THR A 53 16.95 -15.71 26.54
C THR A 53 16.98 -14.19 26.48
N TYR A 54 16.03 -13.53 27.14
CA TYR A 54 16.28 -12.18 27.63
C TYR A 54 17.31 -12.32 28.76
N SER A 55 18.54 -12.01 28.42
CA SER A 55 19.64 -12.06 29.38
C SER A 55 19.46 -10.95 30.42
N ILE A 56 20.03 -11.15 31.61
CA ILE A 56 20.08 -10.11 32.65
C ILE A 56 20.71 -8.81 32.08
N GLU A 57 21.61 -8.92 31.09
CA GLU A 57 22.23 -7.82 30.38
C GLU A 57 21.22 -6.99 29.56
N ASP A 58 20.23 -7.61 28.91
CA ASP A 58 19.20 -6.90 28.13
C ASP A 58 18.28 -6.06 29.03
N ASN A 59 17.95 -6.59 30.23
CA ASN A 59 17.17 -5.83 31.22
C ASN A 59 17.94 -4.64 31.79
N LEU A 60 19.23 -4.81 32.09
CA LEU A 60 20.09 -3.73 32.59
C LEU A 60 20.31 -2.63 31.55
N LEU A 61 20.47 -3.02 30.27
CA LEU A 61 20.56 -2.08 29.16
C LEU A 61 19.25 -1.30 28.97
N SER A 62 18.10 -1.97 29.11
CA SER A 62 16.77 -1.36 29.04
C SER A 62 16.57 -0.33 30.17
N GLU A 63 16.87 -0.68 31.43
CA GLU A 63 16.77 0.23 32.57
C GLU A 63 17.68 1.45 32.45
N LYS A 64 18.91 1.26 31.97
CA LYS A 64 19.84 2.37 31.73
C LYS A 64 19.31 3.33 30.68
N LYS A 65 18.80 2.80 29.56
CA LYS A 65 18.17 3.58 28.49
C LYS A 65 16.99 4.40 29.02
N ILE A 66 16.10 3.78 29.80
CA ILE A 66 14.93 4.46 30.37
C ILE A 66 15.38 5.62 31.26
N LYS A 67 16.35 5.39 32.15
CA LYS A 67 16.89 6.42 33.05
C LYS A 67 17.55 7.57 32.29
N GLU A 68 18.28 7.28 31.24
CA GLU A 68 18.95 8.32 30.41
C GLU A 68 17.92 9.15 29.63
N LEU A 69 16.98 8.51 28.94
CA LEU A 69 15.96 9.20 28.16
C LEU A 69 14.97 9.98 29.05
N LYS A 70 14.63 9.48 30.24
CA LYS A 70 13.77 10.20 31.20
C LYS A 70 14.40 11.49 31.71
N LYS A 71 15.73 11.57 31.80
CA LYS A 71 16.43 12.84 32.15
C LYS A 71 16.26 13.89 31.05
N ILE A 72 16.28 13.47 29.79
CA ILE A 72 16.17 14.35 28.62
C ILE A 72 14.68 14.68 28.33
N TYR A 73 13.79 13.71 28.50
CA TYR A 73 12.37 13.77 28.19
C TYR A 73 11.50 13.47 29.42
N PRO A 74 11.51 14.33 30.46
CA PRO A 74 10.82 14.05 31.73
C PRO A 74 9.30 13.88 31.61
N ASN A 75 8.70 14.52 30.60
CA ASN A 75 7.24 14.48 30.37
C ASN A 75 6.76 13.28 29.54
N ILE A 76 7.67 12.52 28.93
CA ILE A 76 7.31 11.33 28.15
C ILE A 76 7.10 10.15 29.09
N SER A 77 6.05 9.35 28.87
CA SER A 77 5.76 8.17 29.69
C SER A 77 6.89 7.12 29.59
N GLU A 78 7.08 6.34 30.66
CA GLU A 78 8.06 5.24 30.65
C GLU A 78 7.69 4.18 29.62
N GLU A 79 6.40 3.91 29.46
CA GLU A 79 5.89 2.95 28.46
C GLU A 79 6.32 3.31 27.04
N ILE A 80 6.29 4.60 26.66
CA ILE A 80 6.79 5.07 25.35
C ILE A 80 8.27 4.81 25.20
N ILE A 81 9.07 5.19 26.21
CA ILE A 81 10.53 5.04 26.18
C ILE A 81 10.92 3.55 26.13
N GLU A 82 10.27 2.71 26.89
CA GLU A 82 10.50 1.26 26.94
C GLU A 82 10.26 0.61 25.56
N ASN A 83 9.14 0.96 24.90
CA ASN A 83 8.76 0.40 23.61
C ASN A 83 9.47 1.06 22.42
N PHE A 84 10.18 2.18 22.62
CA PHE A 84 10.90 2.84 21.54
C PHE A 84 12.10 2.00 21.11
N PRO A 85 12.28 1.72 19.78
CA PRO A 85 13.23 0.69 19.33
C PRO A 85 14.71 1.10 19.39
N PHE A 86 15.02 2.40 19.48
CA PHE A 86 16.39 2.92 19.41
C PHE A 86 16.85 3.57 20.73
N ASN A 87 18.16 3.66 20.93
CA ASN A 87 18.73 4.36 22.09
C ASN A 87 18.67 5.89 21.97
N HIS A 88 18.67 6.39 20.73
CA HIS A 88 18.66 7.83 20.45
C HIS A 88 17.46 8.18 19.58
N PRO A 89 16.41 8.77 20.16
CA PRO A 89 15.30 9.28 19.38
C PRO A 89 15.74 10.51 18.57
N ARG A 90 15.16 10.67 17.40
CA ARG A 90 15.27 11.91 16.64
C ARG A 90 14.43 12.99 17.31
N ASN A 91 14.76 14.25 17.01
CA ASN A 91 14.04 15.39 17.57
C ASN A 91 12.52 15.29 17.30
N GLY A 92 11.71 15.44 18.34
CA GLY A 92 10.25 15.38 18.27
C GLY A 92 9.62 14.00 18.15
N GLN A 93 10.39 12.90 18.03
CA GLN A 93 9.81 11.55 17.84
C GLN A 93 8.99 11.08 19.04
N LEU A 94 9.51 11.24 20.25
CA LEU A 94 8.83 10.79 21.46
C LEU A 94 7.60 11.64 21.75
N GLU A 95 7.66 12.93 21.49
CA GLU A 95 6.55 13.86 21.61
C GLU A 95 5.43 13.51 20.64
N ILE A 96 5.76 13.20 19.37
CA ILE A 96 4.78 12.75 18.38
C ILE A 96 4.09 11.45 18.83
N ILE A 97 4.85 10.50 19.38
CA ILE A 97 4.27 9.24 19.91
C ILE A 97 3.33 9.55 21.08
N SER A 98 3.73 10.46 21.98
CA SER A 98 2.90 10.91 23.10
C SER A 98 1.60 11.56 22.63
N ASP A 99 1.67 12.47 21.65
CA ASP A 99 0.51 13.13 21.06
C ASP A 99 -0.44 12.13 20.40
N ILE A 100 0.08 11.14 19.67
CA ILE A 100 -0.72 10.08 19.05
C ILE A 100 -1.41 9.23 20.13
N ASN A 101 -0.68 8.84 21.18
CA ASN A 101 -1.24 8.04 22.26
C ASN A 101 -2.36 8.80 23.00
N GLU A 102 -2.13 10.07 23.29
CA GLU A 102 -3.14 10.94 23.91
C GLU A 102 -4.40 11.09 23.02
N ALA A 103 -4.22 11.25 21.71
CA ALA A 103 -5.33 11.31 20.76
C ALA A 103 -6.15 10.01 20.76
N ILE A 104 -5.50 8.84 20.83
CA ILE A 104 -6.17 7.54 20.91
C ILE A 104 -6.95 7.43 22.23
N GLU A 105 -6.35 7.83 23.36
CA GLU A 105 -7.00 7.84 24.68
C GLU A 105 -8.21 8.79 24.74
N ASN A 106 -8.16 9.90 24.00
CA ASN A 106 -9.25 10.85 23.83
C ASN A 106 -10.36 10.37 22.87
N GLY A 107 -10.23 9.18 22.29
CA GLY A 107 -11.25 8.51 21.48
C GLY A 107 -11.22 8.81 19.99
N TYR A 108 -10.16 9.46 19.47
CA TYR A 108 -9.99 9.62 18.02
C TYR A 108 -9.73 8.26 17.37
N LYS A 109 -10.42 7.97 16.27
CA LYS A 109 -10.29 6.70 15.53
C LYS A 109 -9.32 6.77 14.35
N TYR A 110 -9.11 7.96 13.82
CA TYR A 110 -8.30 8.20 12.63
C TYR A 110 -7.21 9.20 12.95
N ILE A 111 -5.97 8.73 13.06
CA ILE A 111 -4.81 9.58 13.35
C ILE A 111 -4.03 9.77 12.05
N ILE A 112 -3.87 11.00 11.59
CA ILE A 112 -3.10 11.32 10.39
C ILE A 112 -1.80 11.98 10.79
N LEU A 113 -0.67 11.31 10.55
CA LEU A 113 0.66 11.88 10.74
C LEU A 113 1.28 12.24 9.39
N GLU A 114 1.37 13.55 9.11
CA GLU A 114 2.15 14.09 8.01
C GLU A 114 3.54 14.47 8.51
N ALA A 115 4.53 13.62 8.27
CA ALA A 115 5.90 13.81 8.72
C ALA A 115 6.88 13.47 7.60
N GLY A 116 7.76 14.39 7.25
CA GLY A 116 8.71 14.27 6.14
C GLY A 116 9.57 13.01 6.18
N THR A 117 10.28 12.73 5.11
CA THR A 117 11.33 11.69 5.12
C THR A 117 12.38 12.07 6.17
N GLY A 118 13.03 11.08 6.76
CA GLY A 118 14.02 11.33 7.81
C GLY A 118 13.46 11.50 9.23
N THR A 119 12.16 11.71 9.43
CA THR A 119 11.57 11.87 10.78
C THR A 119 11.44 10.54 11.55
N GLY A 120 11.71 9.41 10.92
CA GLY A 120 11.66 8.10 11.58
C GLY A 120 10.25 7.57 11.83
N LYS A 121 9.33 7.74 10.88
CA LYS A 121 7.95 7.21 10.92
C LYS A 121 7.87 5.73 11.28
N SER A 122 8.83 4.92 10.82
CA SER A 122 8.88 3.48 11.13
C SER A 122 9.11 3.21 12.62
N ALA A 123 9.94 4.02 13.29
CA ALA A 123 10.14 3.94 14.75
C ALA A 123 8.88 4.34 15.51
N ILE A 124 8.17 5.37 15.06
CA ILE A 124 6.87 5.79 15.63
C ILE A 124 5.85 4.65 15.50
N ALA A 125 5.70 4.09 14.28
CA ALA A 125 4.81 2.95 14.03
C ALA A 125 5.14 1.75 14.90
N THR A 126 6.42 1.42 15.03
CA THR A 126 6.93 0.31 15.83
C THR A 126 6.62 0.49 17.31
N THR A 127 6.86 1.68 17.86
CA THR A 127 6.59 1.98 19.27
C THR A 127 5.11 1.82 19.60
N LEU A 128 4.24 2.43 18.79
CA LEU A 128 2.79 2.32 18.96
C LEU A 128 2.31 0.87 18.83
N ALA A 129 2.80 0.13 17.82
CA ALA A 129 2.44 -1.28 17.66
C ALA A 129 2.85 -2.13 18.89
N LYS A 130 4.03 -1.88 19.47
CA LYS A 130 4.51 -2.59 20.67
C LYS A 130 3.71 -2.22 21.93
N MET A 131 3.36 -0.94 22.12
CA MET A 131 2.55 -0.49 23.26
C MET A 131 1.17 -1.17 23.27
N TYR A 132 0.51 -1.24 22.10
CA TYR A 132 -0.84 -1.81 21.99
C TYR A 132 -0.86 -3.33 21.83
N GLN A 133 0.24 -3.97 21.48
CA GLN A 133 0.40 -5.42 21.30
C GLN A 133 -0.72 -6.11 20.49
N SER A 134 -1.37 -5.36 19.59
CA SER A 134 -2.40 -5.84 18.69
C SER A 134 -2.46 -4.90 17.47
N ALA A 135 -1.58 -5.16 16.47
CA ALA A 135 -1.42 -4.25 15.35
C ALA A 135 -1.22 -4.95 14.00
N TYR A 136 -1.80 -4.37 12.96
CA TYR A 136 -1.38 -4.57 11.58
C TYR A 136 -0.57 -3.36 11.12
N ILE A 137 0.58 -3.60 10.49
CA ILE A 137 1.35 -2.57 9.79
C ILE A 137 1.29 -2.89 8.31
N LEU A 138 0.64 -2.02 7.54
CA LEU A 138 0.50 -2.17 6.09
C LEU A 138 1.51 -1.31 5.36
N THR A 139 2.22 -1.91 4.41
CA THR A 139 3.25 -1.24 3.61
C THR A 139 2.93 -1.29 2.12
N MET A 140 3.42 -0.30 1.36
CA MET A 140 3.18 -0.23 -0.09
C MET A 140 4.00 -1.23 -0.88
N THR A 141 5.23 -1.52 -0.45
CA THR A 141 6.19 -2.33 -1.20
C THR A 141 6.75 -3.47 -0.37
N LYS A 142 7.19 -4.52 -1.07
CA LYS A 142 7.92 -5.64 -0.43
C LYS A 142 9.25 -5.20 0.18
N GLN A 143 9.89 -4.16 -0.36
CA GLN A 143 11.15 -3.60 0.16
C GLN A 143 10.91 -2.96 1.53
N LEU A 144 9.87 -2.12 1.66
CA LEU A 144 9.52 -1.49 2.93
C LEU A 144 9.08 -2.54 3.97
N GLN A 145 8.33 -3.57 3.53
CA GLN A 145 7.99 -4.71 4.39
C GLN A 145 9.24 -5.44 4.89
N ALA A 146 10.23 -5.67 4.02
CA ALA A 146 11.50 -6.29 4.39
C ALA A 146 12.33 -5.40 5.33
N GLN A 147 12.28 -4.09 5.16
CA GLN A 147 12.94 -3.15 6.06
C GLN A 147 12.37 -3.25 7.48
N TYR A 148 11.06 -3.18 7.66
CA TYR A 148 10.43 -3.38 8.97
C TYR A 148 10.77 -4.73 9.59
N PHE A 149 10.79 -5.79 8.78
CA PHE A 149 11.16 -7.12 9.26
C PHE A 149 12.61 -7.17 9.75
N ASN A 150 13.54 -6.63 8.98
CA ASN A 150 14.97 -6.68 9.32
C ASN A 150 15.33 -5.77 10.50
N GLU A 151 14.68 -4.60 10.62
CA GLU A 151 14.97 -3.63 11.68
C GLU A 151 14.28 -3.96 13.01
N PHE A 152 13.05 -4.52 12.96
CA PHE A 152 12.22 -4.67 14.17
C PHE A 152 11.77 -6.12 14.44
N ASN A 153 12.14 -7.07 13.60
CA ASN A 153 11.86 -8.50 13.73
C ASN A 153 10.36 -8.83 13.92
N PHE A 154 9.47 -8.09 13.25
CA PHE A 154 8.04 -8.37 13.27
C PHE A 154 7.67 -9.52 12.34
N SER A 155 6.69 -10.32 12.73
CA SER A 155 6.13 -11.34 11.85
C SER A 155 5.55 -10.71 10.59
N MET A 156 5.91 -11.24 9.43
CA MET A 156 5.37 -10.77 8.14
C MET A 156 4.71 -11.89 7.36
N VAL A 157 3.79 -11.54 6.48
CA VAL A 157 3.16 -12.49 5.57
C VAL A 157 3.29 -12.02 4.12
N LYS A 158 3.61 -12.97 3.24
CA LYS A 158 3.74 -12.80 1.80
C LYS A 158 2.82 -13.78 1.06
N GLY A 159 2.41 -13.42 -0.16
CA GLY A 159 1.62 -14.33 -1.00
C GLY A 159 2.38 -15.60 -1.39
N ARG A 160 1.65 -16.64 -1.74
CA ARG A 160 2.14 -17.99 -2.07
C ARG A 160 3.23 -18.03 -3.14
N GLY A 161 3.17 -17.16 -4.14
CA GLY A 161 4.17 -17.08 -5.21
C GLY A 161 5.57 -16.62 -4.76
N ASN A 162 5.77 -16.32 -3.45
CA ASN A 162 7.09 -16.02 -2.90
C ASN A 162 7.77 -17.26 -2.26
N PHE A 163 7.14 -18.42 -2.32
CA PHE A 163 7.63 -19.65 -1.69
C PHE A 163 7.65 -20.80 -2.71
N HIS A 164 8.67 -21.63 -2.65
CA HIS A 164 8.71 -22.88 -3.39
C HIS A 164 7.85 -23.95 -2.75
N CYS A 165 7.27 -24.84 -3.55
CA CYS A 165 6.43 -25.93 -3.11
C CYS A 165 7.27 -27.14 -2.70
N LEU A 166 7.21 -27.52 -1.42
CA LEU A 166 7.90 -28.72 -0.93
C LEU A 166 7.31 -30.02 -1.49
N GLN A 167 6.01 -30.01 -1.84
CA GLN A 167 5.35 -31.16 -2.44
C GLN A 167 5.82 -31.47 -3.86
N ASP A 168 6.36 -30.48 -4.54
CA ASP A 168 6.87 -30.53 -5.92
C ASP A 168 8.42 -30.43 -5.94
N ASP A 169 9.09 -30.89 -4.88
CA ASP A 169 10.54 -30.90 -4.72
C ASP A 169 11.19 -29.53 -5.03
N LEU A 170 10.49 -28.44 -4.69
CA LEU A 170 10.90 -27.05 -4.90
C LEU A 170 10.94 -26.59 -6.39
N GLU A 171 10.49 -27.38 -7.33
CA GLU A 171 10.48 -27.03 -8.76
C GLU A 171 9.44 -25.98 -9.11
N SER A 172 8.30 -25.96 -8.39
CA SER A 172 7.22 -24.99 -8.58
C SER A 172 7.10 -24.01 -7.41
N THR A 173 6.41 -22.87 -7.65
CA THR A 173 6.02 -21.97 -6.57
C THR A 173 4.69 -22.43 -5.91
N CYS A 174 4.49 -22.08 -4.65
CA CYS A 174 3.36 -22.58 -3.85
C CYS A 174 1.97 -22.14 -4.37
N ASP A 175 1.87 -21.11 -5.20
CA ASP A 175 0.62 -20.65 -5.84
C ASP A 175 0.20 -21.53 -7.03
N VAL A 176 1.14 -22.23 -7.65
CA VAL A 176 0.92 -23.18 -8.73
C VAL A 176 1.31 -24.62 -8.37
N GLY A 177 1.66 -24.87 -7.12
CA GLY A 177 2.03 -26.19 -6.61
C GLY A 177 0.88 -27.20 -6.64
N THR A 178 1.22 -28.49 -6.48
CA THR A 178 0.27 -29.62 -6.56
C THR A 178 -1.00 -29.41 -5.75
N CYS A 179 -0.91 -28.87 -4.51
CA CYS A 179 -2.10 -28.60 -3.68
C CYS A 179 -3.07 -27.56 -4.27
N LYS A 180 -2.66 -26.81 -5.28
CA LYS A 180 -3.45 -25.79 -5.98
C LYS A 180 -3.89 -26.21 -7.38
N THR A 181 -3.21 -27.19 -7.96
CA THR A 181 -3.47 -27.64 -9.32
C THR A 181 -4.34 -28.90 -9.37
N ILE A 182 -4.38 -29.68 -8.30
CA ILE A 182 -5.26 -30.86 -8.21
C ILE A 182 -6.72 -30.45 -7.96
N PRO A 183 -7.69 -31.03 -8.69
CA PRO A 183 -9.10 -30.83 -8.42
C PRO A 183 -9.54 -31.26 -7.03
N SER A 184 -10.54 -30.55 -6.46
CA SER A 184 -11.08 -30.90 -5.14
C SER A 184 -11.74 -32.29 -5.10
N SER A 185 -12.27 -32.78 -6.22
CA SER A 185 -12.84 -34.13 -6.37
C SER A 185 -11.84 -35.27 -6.12
N LYS A 186 -10.54 -35.00 -6.26
CA LYS A 186 -9.47 -36.01 -6.03
C LYS A 186 -9.03 -36.15 -4.58
N ASN A 187 -9.63 -35.43 -3.63
CA ASN A 187 -9.33 -35.48 -2.19
C ASN A 187 -7.81 -35.46 -1.89
N PHE A 188 -7.08 -34.62 -2.60
CA PHE A 188 -5.63 -34.54 -2.43
C PHE A 188 -5.26 -33.98 -1.06
N PHE A 189 -4.33 -34.66 -0.41
CA PHE A 189 -3.80 -34.33 0.89
C PHE A 189 -2.33 -33.91 0.76
N CYS A 190 -2.03 -32.67 1.09
CA CYS A 190 -0.65 -32.19 1.12
C CYS A 190 -0.01 -32.46 2.49
N LYS A 191 0.94 -33.36 2.57
CA LYS A 191 1.61 -33.71 3.84
C LYS A 191 2.26 -32.52 4.56
N PHE A 192 2.70 -31.51 3.83
CA PHE A 192 3.30 -30.29 4.38
C PHE A 192 2.29 -29.18 4.71
N GLY A 193 0.99 -29.41 4.42
CA GLY A 193 -0.07 -28.43 4.55
C GLY A 193 -0.64 -28.30 5.96
N ILE A 194 -1.83 -27.71 6.00
CA ILE A 194 -2.64 -27.58 7.21
C ILE A 194 -4.00 -28.28 7.01
N SER A 195 -4.63 -28.71 8.11
CA SER A 195 -5.97 -29.31 8.14
C SER A 195 -6.75 -28.86 9.36
N ARG A 196 -8.07 -28.94 9.28
CA ARG A 196 -8.96 -28.80 10.44
C ARG A 196 -9.19 -30.12 11.20
N ASN A 197 -8.62 -31.24 10.73
CA ASN A 197 -8.75 -32.53 11.39
C ASN A 197 -7.67 -32.72 12.47
N PRO A 198 -8.02 -32.72 13.76
CA PRO A 198 -7.06 -32.88 14.87
C PRO A 198 -6.46 -34.28 14.99
N ASN A 199 -7.05 -35.29 14.30
CA ASN A 199 -6.56 -36.67 14.36
C ASN A 199 -5.32 -36.95 13.50
N LEU A 200 -4.90 -35.98 12.71
CA LEU A 200 -3.63 -36.02 12.01
C LEU A 200 -2.58 -35.48 12.98
N THR A 201 -1.55 -36.21 13.23
CA THR A 201 -0.47 -36.10 14.24
C THR A 201 0.28 -34.75 14.28
N GLY A 202 -0.31 -33.66 13.85
CA GLY A 202 0.31 -32.35 13.76
C GLY A 202 0.06 -31.47 14.99
N SER A 203 1.00 -30.59 15.28
CA SER A 203 0.83 -29.49 16.24
C SER A 203 -0.24 -28.51 15.78
N GLU A 204 -0.93 -27.86 16.73
CA GLU A 204 -1.85 -26.79 16.43
C GLU A 204 -1.11 -25.66 15.71
N ALA A 205 -1.67 -25.22 14.59
CA ALA A 205 -1.11 -24.15 13.79
C ALA A 205 -1.67 -22.80 14.24
N PHE A 206 -2.99 -22.61 14.15
CA PHE A 206 -3.66 -21.39 14.57
C PHE A 206 -5.17 -21.64 14.77
N GLU A 207 -5.80 -20.73 15.52
CA GLU A 207 -7.25 -20.57 15.56
C GLU A 207 -7.67 -19.43 14.62
N ASP A 208 -8.64 -19.70 13.73
CA ASP A 208 -9.16 -18.68 12.84
C ASP A 208 -10.13 -17.73 13.59
N ARG A 209 -10.47 -16.61 12.98
CA ARG A 209 -11.35 -15.59 13.59
C ARG A 209 -12.75 -16.11 13.95
N PHE A 210 -13.11 -17.33 13.61
CA PHE A 210 -14.39 -17.95 13.89
C PHE A 210 -14.28 -19.05 14.96
N GLY A 211 -13.12 -19.19 15.61
CA GLY A 211 -12.85 -20.18 16.64
C GLY A 211 -12.54 -21.58 16.09
N GLY A 212 -12.22 -21.70 14.81
CA GLY A 212 -11.87 -22.96 14.19
C GLY A 212 -10.37 -23.26 14.27
N SER A 213 -9.98 -24.29 15.06
CA SER A 213 -8.57 -24.71 15.15
C SER A 213 -8.09 -25.34 13.85
N THR A 214 -6.84 -25.10 13.53
CA THR A 214 -6.15 -25.61 12.34
C THR A 214 -4.82 -26.23 12.79
N PHE A 215 -4.44 -27.37 12.20
CA PHE A 215 -3.30 -28.18 12.61
C PHE A 215 -2.34 -28.39 11.44
N PHE A 216 -1.03 -28.42 11.70
CA PHE A 216 -0.06 -28.88 10.72
C PHE A 216 -0.19 -30.39 10.48
N GLN A 217 0.11 -30.84 9.28
CA GLN A 217 -0.05 -32.24 8.87
C GLN A 217 1.18 -33.11 9.18
N SER A 218 2.36 -32.51 9.37
CA SER A 218 3.62 -33.17 9.66
C SER A 218 4.55 -32.22 10.40
N GLU A 219 5.71 -32.71 10.84
CA GLU A 219 6.75 -31.90 11.49
C GLU A 219 7.44 -30.94 10.49
N GLU A 220 7.56 -31.34 9.23
CA GLU A 220 8.07 -30.47 8.17
C GLU A 220 6.90 -29.66 7.57
N HIS A 221 6.96 -28.36 7.71
CA HIS A 221 5.86 -27.48 7.34
C HIS A 221 6.09 -26.80 6.00
N CYS A 222 5.05 -26.64 5.21
CA CYS A 222 5.04 -25.76 4.05
C CYS A 222 5.46 -24.34 4.47
N HIS A 223 6.51 -23.79 3.85
CA HIS A 223 7.09 -22.50 4.20
C HIS A 223 6.07 -21.34 4.15
N TYR A 224 5.12 -21.40 3.22
CA TYR A 224 4.02 -20.43 3.18
C TYR A 224 3.13 -20.53 4.41
N TRP A 225 2.73 -21.77 4.79
CA TRP A 225 1.87 -21.96 5.94
C TRP A 225 2.59 -21.66 7.25
N GLN A 226 3.86 -22.02 7.38
CA GLN A 226 4.68 -21.68 8.54
C GLN A 226 4.75 -20.17 8.74
N GLN A 227 5.09 -19.39 7.67
CA GLN A 227 5.13 -17.93 7.78
C GLN A 227 3.76 -17.35 8.12
N LYS A 228 2.69 -17.84 7.46
CA LYS A 228 1.33 -17.35 7.69
C LYS A 228 0.85 -17.64 9.12
N THR A 229 1.11 -18.84 9.64
CA THR A 229 0.80 -19.24 11.02
C THR A 229 1.51 -18.34 12.02
N ASN A 230 2.80 -18.12 11.84
CA ASN A 230 3.57 -17.20 12.69
C ASN A 230 2.96 -15.78 12.68
N ALA A 231 2.52 -15.31 11.51
CA ALA A 231 1.90 -13.99 11.38
C ALA A 231 0.50 -13.92 12.02
N ILE A 232 -0.30 -14.99 11.97
CA ILE A 232 -1.63 -15.06 12.61
C ILE A 232 -1.48 -15.02 14.14
N ASN A 233 -0.54 -15.80 14.67
CA ASN A 233 -0.30 -15.94 16.11
C ASN A 233 0.50 -14.77 16.70
N SER A 234 1.14 -13.93 15.87
CA SER A 234 1.90 -12.78 16.33
C SER A 234 0.99 -11.61 16.73
N PRO A 235 1.28 -10.86 17.80
CA PRO A 235 0.55 -9.66 18.16
C PRO A 235 0.73 -8.52 17.14
N ILE A 236 1.84 -8.50 16.41
CA ILE A 236 2.13 -7.48 15.40
C ILE A 236 2.44 -8.17 14.08
N THR A 237 1.70 -7.82 13.03
CA THR A 237 1.85 -8.46 11.71
C THR A 237 2.05 -7.44 10.60
N LEU A 238 3.10 -7.65 9.80
CA LEU A 238 3.40 -6.88 8.60
C LEU A 238 2.73 -7.49 7.37
N MET A 239 1.99 -6.67 6.62
CA MET A 239 1.38 -7.05 5.34
C MET A 239 1.62 -5.97 4.29
N ASN A 240 1.65 -6.32 3.01
CA ASN A 240 1.42 -5.31 1.99
C ASN A 240 -0.09 -5.07 1.81
N TYR A 241 -0.46 -3.90 1.29
CA TYR A 241 -1.88 -3.52 1.12
C TYR A 241 -2.68 -4.53 0.30
N ASP A 242 -2.13 -5.03 -0.82
CA ASP A 242 -2.84 -5.95 -1.71
C ASP A 242 -3.15 -7.28 -1.01
N TYR A 243 -2.19 -7.81 -0.24
CA TYR A 243 -2.39 -9.01 0.55
C TYR A 243 -3.39 -8.77 1.69
N ALA A 244 -3.26 -7.66 2.41
CA ALA A 244 -4.14 -7.32 3.53
C ALA A 244 -5.60 -7.20 3.07
N ILE A 245 -5.88 -6.45 2.00
CA ILE A 245 -7.25 -6.26 1.49
C ILE A 245 -7.84 -7.62 1.09
N LEU A 246 -7.07 -8.49 0.43
CA LEU A 246 -7.53 -9.82 0.03
C LEU A 246 -7.78 -10.74 1.25
N GLU A 247 -6.80 -10.84 2.13
CA GLU A 247 -6.81 -11.78 3.25
C GLU A 247 -7.85 -11.41 4.31
N LEU A 248 -7.88 -10.13 4.71
CA LEU A 248 -8.75 -9.66 5.78
C LEU A 248 -10.23 -9.66 5.38
N ASN A 249 -10.55 -9.47 4.08
CA ASN A 249 -11.93 -9.43 3.61
C ASN A 249 -12.46 -10.79 3.17
N TYR A 250 -11.63 -11.62 2.51
CA TYR A 250 -12.13 -12.80 1.79
C TYR A 250 -11.67 -14.14 2.36
N VAL A 251 -10.51 -14.21 3.01
CA VAL A 251 -9.95 -15.49 3.51
C VAL A 251 -10.33 -15.74 4.97
N GLY A 252 -10.21 -14.74 5.82
CA GLY A 252 -10.76 -14.77 7.18
C GLY A 252 -9.91 -15.51 8.22
N HIS A 253 -8.63 -15.73 7.99
CA HIS A 253 -7.76 -16.33 8.99
C HIS A 253 -7.32 -15.33 10.07
N PHE A 254 -7.30 -14.04 9.76
CA PHE A 254 -6.87 -13.00 10.68
C PHE A 254 -8.06 -12.28 11.32
N SER A 255 -8.00 -12.04 12.62
CA SER A 255 -8.97 -11.26 13.38
C SER A 255 -8.67 -9.76 13.31
N PRO A 256 -9.65 -8.85 13.47
CA PRO A 256 -9.39 -7.43 13.65
C PRO A 256 -8.41 -7.17 14.81
N ARG A 257 -7.68 -6.06 14.73
CA ARG A 257 -6.68 -5.64 15.72
C ARG A 257 -7.03 -4.30 16.33
N ASN A 258 -6.38 -3.94 17.44
CA ASN A 258 -6.55 -2.62 18.05
C ASN A 258 -6.03 -1.52 17.11
N LEU A 259 -4.85 -1.72 16.50
CA LEU A 259 -4.26 -0.76 15.57
C LEU A 259 -4.19 -1.29 14.14
N LEU A 260 -4.56 -0.42 13.20
CA LEU A 260 -4.27 -0.56 11.77
C LEU A 260 -3.35 0.60 11.37
N ILE A 261 -2.07 0.32 11.25
CA ILE A 261 -1.05 1.29 10.87
C ILE A 261 -0.83 1.23 9.36
N LEU A 262 -1.03 2.35 8.69
CA LEU A 262 -1.10 2.48 7.24
C LEU A 262 0.08 3.34 6.78
N ASP A 263 1.20 2.70 6.41
CA ASP A 263 2.38 3.42 5.94
C ASP A 263 2.26 3.79 4.45
N GLU A 264 2.85 4.91 4.06
CA GLU A 264 2.68 5.56 2.75
C GLU A 264 1.18 5.79 2.42
N ALA A 265 0.44 6.29 3.41
CA ALA A 265 -1.02 6.40 3.41
C ALA A 265 -1.60 7.23 2.25
N HIS A 266 -0.84 8.15 1.66
CA HIS A 266 -1.25 8.94 0.50
C HIS A 266 -1.69 8.09 -0.70
N ASN A 267 -1.31 6.80 -0.74
CA ASN A 267 -1.64 5.87 -1.81
C ASN A 267 -2.89 5.03 -1.57
N ILE A 268 -3.50 5.09 -0.38
CA ILE A 268 -4.65 4.26 0.00
C ILE A 268 -5.80 4.40 -0.99
N GLU A 269 -6.14 5.63 -1.40
CA GLU A 269 -7.21 5.87 -2.36
C GLU A 269 -6.96 5.09 -3.66
N ASN A 270 -5.77 5.18 -4.23
CA ASN A 270 -5.42 4.47 -5.46
C ASN A 270 -5.46 2.94 -5.27
N LYS A 271 -4.99 2.44 -4.13
CA LYS A 271 -5.02 1.01 -3.81
C LYS A 271 -6.44 0.47 -3.73
N LEU A 272 -7.31 1.15 -3.01
CA LEU A 272 -8.71 0.76 -2.91
C LEU A 272 -9.44 0.86 -4.26
N MET A 273 -9.19 1.92 -5.05
CA MET A 273 -9.76 2.06 -6.39
C MET A 273 -9.38 0.88 -7.28
N ASN A 274 -8.09 0.52 -7.31
CA ASN A 274 -7.60 -0.62 -8.11
C ASN A 274 -8.18 -1.96 -7.64
N THR A 275 -8.39 -2.13 -6.34
CA THR A 275 -8.99 -3.36 -5.80
C THR A 275 -10.45 -3.50 -6.22
N MET A 276 -11.19 -2.41 -6.29
CA MET A 276 -12.60 -2.40 -6.68
C MET A 276 -12.80 -2.46 -8.19
N GLU A 277 -11.81 -2.04 -8.99
CA GLU A 277 -11.88 -2.13 -10.45
C GLU A 277 -12.08 -3.58 -10.91
N LEU A 278 -13.04 -3.81 -11.78
CA LEU A 278 -13.27 -5.11 -12.41
C LEU A 278 -13.20 -4.99 -13.93
N THR A 279 -12.26 -5.71 -14.54
CA THR A 279 -12.12 -5.80 -15.99
C THR A 279 -12.58 -7.16 -16.50
N LEU A 280 -13.48 -7.16 -17.47
CA LEU A 280 -14.00 -8.33 -18.17
C LEU A 280 -13.41 -8.34 -19.59
N TYR A 281 -12.56 -9.32 -19.87
CA TYR A 281 -11.98 -9.54 -21.21
C TYR A 281 -12.77 -10.61 -21.97
N ASN A 282 -13.17 -10.33 -23.20
CA ASN A 282 -13.89 -11.29 -24.07
C ASN A 282 -13.13 -12.60 -24.23
N ARG A 283 -11.82 -12.54 -24.46
CA ARG A 283 -10.99 -13.75 -24.56
C ARG A 283 -11.10 -14.64 -23.32
N ARG A 284 -11.16 -14.04 -22.14
CA ARG A 284 -11.29 -14.78 -20.89
C ARG A 284 -12.69 -15.37 -20.74
N LEU A 285 -13.74 -14.57 -20.99
CA LEU A 285 -15.15 -15.02 -20.92
C LEU A 285 -15.41 -16.16 -21.90
N GLU A 286 -14.89 -16.06 -23.13
CA GLU A 286 -15.02 -17.11 -24.15
C GLU A 286 -14.34 -18.42 -23.71
N ASN A 287 -13.15 -18.33 -23.14
CA ASN A 287 -12.41 -19.51 -22.66
C ASN A 287 -13.06 -20.17 -21.44
N GLU A 288 -13.60 -19.39 -20.51
CA GLU A 288 -14.10 -19.88 -19.21
C GLU A 288 -15.58 -20.26 -19.25
N ILE A 289 -16.42 -19.45 -19.90
CA ILE A 289 -17.90 -19.62 -19.90
C ILE A 289 -18.55 -19.68 -21.30
N LYS A 290 -17.74 -19.71 -22.36
CA LYS A 290 -18.22 -19.73 -23.75
C LYS A 290 -19.14 -18.54 -24.09
N LYS A 291 -18.95 -17.40 -23.45
CA LYS A 291 -19.68 -16.15 -23.71
C LYS A 291 -18.75 -15.05 -24.16
N LYS A 292 -19.31 -14.09 -24.89
CA LYS A 292 -18.70 -12.79 -25.19
C LYS A 292 -19.66 -11.70 -24.74
N ILE A 293 -19.15 -10.57 -24.39
CA ILE A 293 -19.95 -9.36 -24.17
C ILE A 293 -20.65 -9.03 -25.49
N ASN A 294 -21.94 -8.78 -25.42
CA ASN A 294 -22.72 -8.42 -26.61
C ASN A 294 -22.09 -7.17 -27.25
N PRO A 295 -21.77 -7.17 -28.56
CA PRO A 295 -21.17 -6.00 -29.23
C PRO A 295 -22.02 -4.73 -29.14
N ILE A 296 -23.33 -4.84 -28.97
CA ILE A 296 -24.23 -3.70 -28.74
C ILE A 296 -23.88 -3.02 -27.41
N MET A 297 -23.64 -3.82 -26.37
CA MET A 297 -23.27 -3.33 -25.04
C MET A 297 -21.96 -2.54 -25.03
N LEU A 298 -21.04 -2.81 -25.95
CA LEU A 298 -19.80 -2.05 -26.08
C LEU A 298 -20.02 -0.61 -26.56
N LYS A 299 -21.22 -0.26 -27.03
CA LYS A 299 -21.61 1.10 -27.42
C LYS A 299 -22.57 1.73 -26.43
N GLU A 300 -23.24 0.95 -25.63
CA GLU A 300 -24.19 1.41 -24.62
C GLU A 300 -23.42 1.92 -23.39
N LYS A 301 -23.88 3.05 -22.86
CA LYS A 301 -23.33 3.64 -21.63
C LYS A 301 -24.29 3.58 -20.45
N GLY A 302 -25.44 2.92 -20.65
CA GLY A 302 -26.47 2.77 -19.62
C GLY A 302 -26.05 1.76 -18.52
N HIS A 303 -26.34 2.08 -17.25
CA HIS A 303 -25.98 1.19 -16.13
C HIS A 303 -26.96 0.02 -16.02
N GLU A 304 -28.25 0.21 -16.38
CA GLU A 304 -29.27 -0.82 -16.25
C GLU A 304 -29.00 -2.01 -17.18
N GLU A 305 -28.63 -1.75 -18.42
CA GLU A 305 -28.28 -2.78 -19.39
C GLU A 305 -27.04 -3.56 -18.94
N TRP A 306 -26.04 -2.85 -18.39
CA TRP A 306 -24.84 -3.50 -17.84
C TRP A 306 -25.13 -4.35 -16.61
N ILE A 307 -26.07 -3.96 -15.75
CA ILE A 307 -26.50 -4.76 -14.59
C ILE A 307 -27.07 -6.11 -15.09
N MET A 308 -27.90 -6.10 -16.14
CA MET A 308 -28.43 -7.34 -16.75
C MET A 308 -27.33 -8.21 -17.36
N GLU A 309 -26.38 -7.61 -18.09
CA GLU A 309 -25.26 -8.33 -18.69
C GLU A 309 -24.33 -8.95 -17.63
N ILE A 310 -24.04 -8.21 -16.54
CA ILE A 310 -23.27 -8.70 -15.39
C ILE A 310 -23.97 -9.90 -14.73
N ASP A 311 -25.30 -9.85 -14.57
CA ASP A 311 -26.08 -11.00 -14.06
C ASP A 311 -25.97 -12.20 -14.98
N ALA A 312 -26.12 -12.02 -16.30
CA ALA A 312 -25.99 -13.08 -17.27
C ALA A 312 -24.59 -13.73 -17.30
N ILE A 313 -23.55 -12.93 -17.13
CA ILE A 313 -22.16 -13.42 -16.99
C ILE A 313 -21.97 -14.16 -15.66
N LYS A 314 -22.45 -13.60 -14.55
CA LYS A 314 -22.38 -14.23 -13.23
C LYS A 314 -23.07 -15.58 -13.19
N ASP A 315 -24.29 -15.69 -13.78
CA ASP A 315 -25.03 -16.93 -13.82
C ASP A 315 -24.36 -17.98 -14.72
N ALA A 316 -23.69 -17.55 -15.79
CA ALA A 316 -22.88 -18.46 -16.60
C ALA A 316 -21.67 -19.01 -15.80
N TYR A 317 -21.00 -18.19 -14.99
CA TYR A 317 -19.95 -18.67 -14.10
C TYR A 317 -20.48 -19.63 -13.03
N ARG A 318 -21.67 -19.40 -12.48
CA ARG A 318 -22.32 -20.30 -11.50
C ARG A 318 -22.67 -21.67 -12.10
N GLY A 319 -22.92 -21.74 -13.41
CA GLY A 319 -23.18 -22.98 -14.14
C GLY A 319 -21.94 -23.87 -14.32
N ILE A 320 -20.74 -23.39 -13.99
CA ILE A 320 -19.51 -24.21 -14.11
C ILE A 320 -19.45 -25.22 -12.98
N GLU A 321 -19.22 -26.48 -13.30
CA GLU A 321 -18.93 -27.52 -12.32
C GLU A 321 -17.48 -27.43 -11.85
N ILE A 322 -17.27 -26.78 -10.69
CA ILE A 322 -15.94 -26.43 -10.18
C ILE A 322 -15.19 -27.59 -9.52
N LYS A 323 -15.90 -28.70 -9.16
CA LYS A 323 -15.31 -29.82 -8.40
C LYS A 323 -14.15 -30.51 -9.12
N ASP A 324 -14.26 -30.59 -10.45
CA ASP A 324 -13.27 -31.27 -11.31
C ASP A 324 -12.22 -30.30 -11.89
N LEU A 325 -12.32 -29.03 -11.56
CA LEU A 325 -11.32 -28.05 -11.95
C LEU A 325 -10.16 -28.01 -10.95
N PRO A 326 -8.94 -27.68 -11.42
CA PRO A 326 -7.84 -27.31 -10.54
C PRO A 326 -8.28 -26.30 -9.48
N LYS A 327 -7.87 -26.50 -8.22
CA LYS A 327 -8.33 -25.70 -7.09
C LYS A 327 -8.10 -24.19 -7.28
N ASN A 328 -6.96 -23.81 -7.87
CA ASN A 328 -6.67 -22.41 -8.20
C ASN A 328 -7.64 -21.82 -9.24
N LYS A 329 -8.13 -22.64 -10.19
CA LYS A 329 -9.16 -22.21 -11.16
C LYS A 329 -10.53 -22.09 -10.48
N ALA A 330 -10.89 -23.04 -9.61
CA ALA A 330 -12.13 -22.99 -8.83
C ALA A 330 -12.17 -21.77 -7.90
N ASP A 331 -11.08 -21.50 -7.18
CA ASP A 331 -10.92 -20.32 -6.32
C ASP A 331 -11.10 -19.01 -7.14
N ARG A 332 -10.52 -18.94 -8.34
CA ARG A 332 -10.65 -17.79 -9.23
C ARG A 332 -12.08 -17.59 -9.75
N ILE A 333 -12.78 -18.66 -10.11
CA ILE A 333 -14.19 -18.60 -10.55
C ILE A 333 -15.06 -18.07 -9.41
N ASN A 334 -14.93 -18.63 -8.21
CA ASN A 334 -15.66 -18.16 -7.03
C ASN A 334 -15.39 -16.68 -6.74
N SER A 335 -14.12 -16.26 -6.76
CA SER A 335 -13.76 -14.86 -6.60
C SER A 335 -14.36 -13.95 -7.68
N THR A 336 -14.43 -14.44 -8.94
CA THR A 336 -15.05 -13.69 -10.04
C THR A 336 -16.56 -13.52 -9.82
N ILE A 337 -17.25 -14.57 -9.37
CA ILE A 337 -18.69 -14.52 -9.05
C ILE A 337 -18.97 -13.48 -7.95
N GLU A 338 -18.17 -13.48 -6.88
CA GLU A 338 -18.34 -12.52 -5.77
C GLU A 338 -18.05 -11.08 -6.21
N ARG A 339 -17.01 -10.86 -7.01
CA ARG A 339 -16.70 -9.53 -7.57
C ARG A 339 -17.80 -9.03 -8.51
N LEU A 340 -18.38 -9.90 -9.35
CA LEU A 340 -19.52 -9.55 -10.20
C LEU A 340 -20.75 -9.20 -9.38
N LYS A 341 -21.01 -9.95 -8.30
CA LYS A 341 -22.10 -9.65 -7.36
C LYS A 341 -21.92 -8.28 -6.71
N GLN A 342 -20.73 -8.02 -6.18
CA GLN A 342 -20.41 -6.74 -5.54
C GLN A 342 -20.47 -5.58 -6.54
N LEU A 343 -19.98 -5.77 -7.76
CA LEU A 343 -20.08 -4.76 -8.82
C LEU A 343 -21.53 -4.43 -9.15
N LYS A 344 -22.39 -5.45 -9.29
CA LYS A 344 -23.82 -5.24 -9.52
C LYS A 344 -24.45 -4.39 -8.40
N GLU A 345 -24.27 -4.80 -7.14
CA GLU A 345 -24.79 -4.09 -5.98
C GLU A 345 -24.30 -2.62 -5.96
N ASN A 346 -23.04 -2.38 -6.30
CA ASN A 346 -22.47 -1.04 -6.38
C ASN A 346 -23.06 -0.20 -7.52
N LEU A 347 -23.30 -0.80 -8.70
CA LEU A 347 -23.93 -0.12 -9.84
C LEU A 347 -25.40 0.21 -9.57
N GLU A 348 -26.13 -0.67 -8.87
CA GLU A 348 -27.52 -0.46 -8.46
C GLU A 348 -27.63 0.70 -7.43
N ASN A 349 -26.75 0.71 -6.45
CA ASN A 349 -26.78 1.69 -5.36
C ASN A 349 -26.23 3.06 -5.77
N GLU A 350 -25.16 3.08 -6.60
CA GLU A 350 -24.42 4.30 -6.94
C GLU A 350 -23.94 4.33 -8.39
N PRO A 351 -24.87 4.31 -9.36
CA PRO A 351 -24.48 4.25 -10.78
C PRO A 351 -23.57 5.43 -11.18
N LYS A 352 -23.78 6.64 -10.64
CA LYS A 352 -23.00 7.85 -10.95
C LYS A 352 -21.56 7.80 -10.43
N ASN A 353 -21.24 6.87 -9.55
CA ASN A 353 -19.89 6.69 -9.01
C ASN A 353 -19.04 5.71 -9.84
N TRP A 354 -19.57 5.18 -10.93
CA TRP A 354 -18.90 4.17 -11.75
C TRP A 354 -18.72 4.64 -13.18
N ILE A 355 -17.56 4.31 -13.73
CA ILE A 355 -17.25 4.47 -15.16
C ILE A 355 -17.20 3.09 -15.78
N ILE A 356 -17.77 3.01 -16.97
CA ILE A 356 -17.71 1.85 -17.85
C ILE A 356 -16.76 2.22 -18.99
N ASP A 357 -15.52 1.73 -18.89
CA ASP A 357 -14.45 2.02 -19.83
C ASP A 357 -14.33 0.91 -20.87
N HIS A 358 -14.59 1.23 -22.13
CA HIS A 358 -14.61 0.28 -23.23
C HIS A 358 -13.19 0.02 -23.75
N LEU A 359 -12.74 -1.23 -23.62
CA LEU A 359 -11.44 -1.69 -24.07
C LEU A 359 -11.55 -2.33 -25.46
N THR A 360 -10.42 -2.52 -26.14
CA THR A 360 -10.36 -3.20 -27.44
C THR A 360 -10.92 -4.64 -27.38
N ASP A 361 -10.73 -5.34 -26.25
CA ASP A 361 -11.17 -6.73 -26.04
C ASP A 361 -11.94 -6.90 -24.74
N GLY A 362 -12.84 -5.97 -24.41
CA GLY A 362 -13.62 -6.09 -23.19
C GLY A 362 -14.10 -4.78 -22.61
N VAL A 363 -14.37 -4.77 -21.31
CA VAL A 363 -14.85 -3.62 -20.54
C VAL A 363 -14.21 -3.59 -19.18
N SER A 364 -13.92 -2.39 -18.67
CA SER A 364 -13.46 -2.15 -17.30
C SER A 364 -14.45 -1.28 -16.54
N PHE A 365 -14.86 -1.74 -15.36
CA PHE A 365 -15.70 -1.00 -14.43
C PHE A 365 -14.81 -0.39 -13.36
N LYS A 366 -14.78 0.95 -13.29
CA LYS A 366 -13.89 1.69 -12.41
C LYS A 366 -14.69 2.63 -11.50
N PRO A 367 -14.48 2.62 -10.17
CA PRO A 367 -15.14 3.59 -9.31
C PRO A 367 -14.52 4.97 -9.50
N LEU A 368 -15.31 6.03 -9.42
CA LEU A 368 -14.80 7.40 -9.39
C LEU A 368 -14.28 7.81 -8.01
N ARG A 369 -14.88 7.27 -6.95
CA ARG A 369 -14.57 7.60 -5.56
C ARG A 369 -14.69 6.34 -4.70
N ILE A 370 -13.94 6.32 -3.58
CA ILE A 370 -13.92 5.15 -2.67
C ILE A 370 -14.40 5.48 -1.26
N HIS A 371 -14.81 6.71 -0.98
CA HIS A 371 -15.15 7.18 0.36
C HIS A 371 -16.21 6.32 1.08
N GLN A 372 -17.12 5.69 0.36
CA GLN A 372 -18.15 4.80 0.92
C GLN A 372 -17.64 3.38 1.16
N TYR A 373 -16.59 2.97 0.45
CA TYR A 373 -16.09 1.60 0.45
C TYR A 373 -14.85 1.41 1.34
N ALA A 374 -14.16 2.50 1.69
CA ALA A 374 -12.88 2.42 2.38
C ALA A 374 -13.01 1.80 3.78
N LYS A 375 -14.07 2.16 4.52
CA LYS A 375 -14.34 1.62 5.85
C LYS A 375 -14.55 0.11 5.79
N ASP A 376 -15.43 -0.36 4.89
CA ASP A 376 -15.80 -1.77 4.81
C ASP A 376 -14.72 -2.65 4.18
N ASN A 377 -13.84 -2.08 3.35
CA ASN A 377 -12.79 -2.84 2.70
C ASN A 377 -11.43 -2.79 3.44
N LEU A 378 -11.23 -1.81 4.33
CA LEU A 378 -9.94 -1.66 5.00
C LEU A 378 -10.06 -1.24 6.46
N PHE A 379 -10.72 -0.14 6.79
CA PHE A 379 -10.61 0.49 8.10
C PHE A 379 -11.30 -0.29 9.23
N LYS A 380 -12.28 -1.13 8.93
CA LYS A 380 -12.94 -2.01 9.91
C LYS A 380 -12.02 -3.05 10.57
N HIS A 381 -10.80 -3.23 10.06
CA HIS A 381 -9.85 -4.22 10.56
C HIS A 381 -8.94 -3.69 11.67
N GLY A 382 -9.10 -2.41 12.06
CA GLY A 382 -8.49 -1.80 13.23
C GLY A 382 -9.52 -0.99 14.01
N ASP A 383 -9.44 -0.99 15.34
CA ASP A 383 -10.25 -0.11 16.18
C ASP A 383 -9.81 1.35 15.96
N VAL A 384 -8.50 1.56 15.82
CA VAL A 384 -7.87 2.83 15.46
C VAL A 384 -7.02 2.66 14.21
N CYS A 385 -7.15 3.58 13.26
CA CYS A 385 -6.36 3.65 12.04
C CYS A 385 -5.34 4.79 12.12
N ILE A 386 -4.05 4.48 11.96
CA ILE A 386 -2.96 5.45 11.96
C ILE A 386 -2.40 5.57 10.55
N PHE A 387 -2.56 6.75 9.95
CA PHE A 387 -2.12 7.05 8.59
C PHE A 387 -0.77 7.77 8.64
N LEU A 388 0.28 7.14 8.15
CA LEU A 388 1.63 7.69 8.10
C LEU A 388 1.99 8.07 6.67
N SER A 389 2.41 9.30 6.45
CA SER A 389 2.92 9.72 5.15
C SER A 389 3.85 10.91 5.25
N ALA A 390 4.80 11.02 4.33
CA ALA A 390 5.62 12.21 4.17
C ALA A 390 4.84 13.39 3.56
N THR A 391 3.76 13.09 2.87
CA THR A 391 2.99 14.08 2.10
C THR A 391 1.50 13.76 2.15
N ILE A 392 0.76 14.53 2.94
CA ILE A 392 -0.71 14.50 2.97
C ILE A 392 -1.27 15.77 2.32
N LEU A 393 -0.53 16.88 2.32
CA LEU A 393 -0.86 18.20 1.78
C LEU A 393 -2.09 18.85 2.42
N SER A 394 -3.19 18.14 2.51
CA SER A 394 -4.44 18.59 3.13
C SER A 394 -5.17 17.41 3.79
N HIS A 395 -5.10 17.33 5.11
CA HIS A 395 -5.82 16.30 5.88
C HIS A 395 -7.33 16.36 5.64
N LYS A 396 -7.92 17.56 5.47
CA LYS A 396 -9.36 17.71 5.20
C LYS A 396 -9.79 17.07 3.88
N MET A 397 -8.98 17.27 2.81
CA MET A 397 -9.26 16.66 1.51
C MET A 397 -9.02 15.16 1.55
N PHE A 398 -7.94 14.72 2.16
CA PHE A 398 -7.59 13.32 2.37
C PHE A 398 -8.69 12.58 3.12
N SER A 399 -9.13 13.11 4.27
CA SER A 399 -10.24 12.53 5.06
C SER A 399 -11.54 12.45 4.27
N LYS A 400 -11.90 13.53 3.55
CA LYS A 400 -13.11 13.56 2.72
C LYS A 400 -13.11 12.47 1.64
N TRP A 401 -11.98 12.25 0.95
CA TRP A 401 -11.90 11.25 -0.13
C TRP A 401 -11.84 9.82 0.38
N LEU A 402 -11.39 9.62 1.63
CA LEU A 402 -11.41 8.32 2.30
C LEU A 402 -12.70 8.08 3.10
N GLY A 403 -13.60 9.06 3.20
CA GLY A 403 -14.87 8.93 3.95
C GLY A 403 -14.68 8.88 5.45
N LEU A 404 -13.64 9.52 5.99
CA LEU A 404 -13.40 9.61 7.42
C LEU A 404 -14.31 10.68 8.04
N ASP A 405 -14.91 10.36 9.20
CA ASP A 405 -15.68 11.36 9.95
C ASP A 405 -14.72 12.43 10.50
N PRO A 406 -14.88 13.72 10.15
CA PRO A 406 -14.02 14.79 10.63
C PRO A 406 -13.93 14.90 12.16
N ASN A 407 -14.98 14.47 12.89
CA ASN A 407 -15.01 14.51 14.35
C ASN A 407 -14.18 13.38 14.99
N GLU A 408 -13.85 12.34 14.23
CA GLU A 408 -13.04 11.19 14.66
C GLU A 408 -11.59 11.30 14.16
N VAL A 409 -11.20 12.41 13.47
CA VAL A 409 -9.87 12.61 12.89
C VAL A 409 -9.01 13.50 13.76
N TYR A 410 -7.82 13.03 14.11
CA TYR A 410 -6.76 13.83 14.69
C TYR A 410 -5.61 13.97 13.68
N HIS A 411 -5.03 15.16 13.52
CA HIS A 411 -3.99 15.44 12.54
C HIS A 411 -2.77 16.08 13.16
N ILE A 412 -1.63 15.44 12.96
CA ILE A 412 -0.30 15.92 13.34
C ILE A 412 0.48 16.21 12.07
N LYS A 413 1.04 17.40 12.00
CA LYS A 413 1.94 17.81 10.92
C LYS A 413 3.30 18.19 11.49
N VAL A 414 4.33 17.58 10.95
CA VAL A 414 5.73 17.83 11.31
C VAL A 414 6.43 18.47 10.12
N ASP A 415 7.09 19.59 10.35
CA ASP A 415 7.86 20.28 9.32
C ASP A 415 9.06 19.45 8.87
N SER A 416 9.54 19.73 7.65
CA SER A 416 10.70 19.05 7.10
C SER A 416 11.95 19.37 7.91
N PRO A 417 12.74 18.36 8.33
CA PRO A 417 13.99 18.60 9.07
C PRO A 417 15.11 19.15 8.19
N PHE A 418 14.95 19.13 6.86
CA PHE A 418 15.98 19.53 5.91
C PHE A 418 15.99 21.03 5.68
N LEU A 419 17.16 21.64 5.73
CA LEU A 419 17.36 23.06 5.40
C LEU A 419 17.17 23.30 3.89
N PRO A 420 16.68 24.47 3.45
CA PRO A 420 16.53 24.81 2.04
C PRO A 420 17.81 24.65 1.21
N GLU A 421 18.96 24.96 1.81
CA GLU A 421 20.29 24.88 1.17
C GLU A 421 20.71 23.44 0.84
N GLN A 422 20.19 22.46 1.56
CA GLN A 422 20.46 21.04 1.29
C GLN A 422 19.64 20.51 0.10
N ARG A 423 18.56 21.21 -0.25
CA ARG A 423 17.59 20.75 -1.25
C ARG A 423 17.17 21.84 -2.25
N PRO A 424 18.11 22.59 -2.81
CA PRO A 424 17.82 23.75 -3.64
C PRO A 424 17.08 23.33 -4.93
N ILE A 425 16.15 24.20 -5.37
CA ILE A 425 15.36 24.03 -6.58
C ILE A 425 15.72 25.17 -7.55
N GLU A 426 16.28 24.81 -8.69
CA GLU A 426 16.59 25.77 -9.77
C GLU A 426 15.55 25.65 -10.90
N LEU A 427 14.92 26.76 -11.27
CA LEU A 427 13.95 26.83 -12.36
C LEU A 427 14.65 27.10 -13.69
N ASN A 428 14.97 26.05 -14.45
CA ASN A 428 15.61 26.14 -15.78
C ASN A 428 14.57 25.94 -16.88
N ILE A 429 13.61 26.83 -16.97
CA ILE A 429 12.41 26.67 -17.79
C ILE A 429 12.69 26.66 -19.28
N ALA A 430 12.52 25.52 -19.94
CA ALA A 430 12.64 25.36 -21.39
C ALA A 430 11.33 25.69 -22.13
N GLY A 431 10.20 25.63 -21.44
CA GLY A 431 8.86 25.87 -21.97
C GLY A 431 7.85 24.89 -21.38
N LYS A 432 6.59 25.03 -21.73
CA LYS A 432 5.52 24.14 -21.22
C LYS A 432 5.57 22.75 -21.87
N MET A 433 5.41 21.68 -21.06
CA MET A 433 5.47 20.29 -21.50
C MET A 433 4.09 19.62 -21.66
N SER A 434 3.02 20.42 -21.74
CA SER A 434 1.68 19.92 -22.10
C SER A 434 1.68 19.26 -23.50
N SER A 435 0.76 18.31 -23.74
CA SER A 435 0.72 17.46 -24.94
C SER A 435 0.77 18.22 -26.28
N ASN A 436 0.15 19.40 -26.33
CA ASN A 436 0.11 20.28 -27.51
C ASN A 436 1.36 21.16 -27.66
N ARG A 437 2.16 21.35 -26.62
CA ARG A 437 3.34 22.25 -26.61
C ARG A 437 4.67 21.52 -26.55
N ILE A 438 4.69 20.28 -26.08
CA ILE A 438 5.90 19.49 -25.87
C ILE A 438 6.80 19.39 -27.12
N LYS A 439 6.22 19.28 -28.32
CA LYS A 439 6.99 19.23 -29.57
C LYS A 439 7.88 20.46 -29.78
N ARG A 440 7.46 21.64 -29.28
CA ARG A 440 8.23 22.90 -29.37
C ARG A 440 9.19 23.07 -28.19
N SER A 441 8.83 22.55 -27.01
CA SER A 441 9.60 22.74 -25.79
C SER A 441 10.70 21.68 -25.61
N ALA A 442 10.45 20.41 -25.99
CA ALA A 442 11.40 19.32 -25.81
C ALA A 442 12.78 19.56 -26.44
N PRO A 443 12.91 20.11 -27.67
CA PRO A 443 14.25 20.43 -28.23
C PRO A 443 15.02 21.45 -27.39
N LYS A 444 14.35 22.37 -26.71
CA LYS A 444 14.97 23.42 -25.90
C LYS A 444 15.50 22.87 -24.57
N THR A 445 15.04 21.68 -24.14
CA THR A 445 15.54 21.04 -22.91
C THR A 445 16.92 20.42 -23.09
N LEU A 446 17.31 20.05 -24.32
CA LEU A 446 18.54 19.31 -24.57
C LEU A 446 19.80 20.07 -24.12
N PRO A 447 20.02 21.33 -24.55
CA PRO A 447 21.19 22.10 -24.10
C PRO A 447 21.18 22.36 -22.59
N ILE A 448 20.00 22.49 -21.98
CA ILE A 448 19.88 22.63 -20.52
C ILE A 448 20.29 21.33 -19.82
N LEU A 449 19.81 20.19 -20.31
CA LEU A 449 20.19 18.88 -19.78
C LEU A 449 21.69 18.62 -19.94
N GLU A 450 22.30 18.96 -21.09
CA GLU A 450 23.74 18.85 -21.33
C GLU A 450 24.52 19.66 -20.28
N ALA A 451 24.13 20.89 -20.03
CA ALA A 451 24.77 21.73 -19.01
C ALA A 451 24.62 21.16 -17.59
N ILE A 452 23.44 20.61 -17.24
CA ILE A 452 23.21 19.95 -15.94
C ILE A 452 24.07 18.69 -15.83
N LEU A 453 24.12 17.85 -16.86
CA LEU A 453 24.90 16.62 -16.85
C LEU A 453 26.42 16.88 -16.78
N GLU A 454 26.92 17.93 -17.41
CA GLU A 454 28.31 18.36 -17.30
C GLU A 454 28.63 18.89 -15.90
N LYS A 455 27.74 19.72 -15.31
CA LYS A 455 27.88 20.20 -13.92
C LYS A 455 27.96 19.02 -12.94
N HIS A 456 27.22 17.96 -13.18
CA HIS A 456 27.13 16.74 -12.35
C HIS A 456 27.81 15.52 -12.98
N LYS A 457 28.93 15.72 -13.68
CA LYS A 457 29.62 14.65 -14.42
C LYS A 457 30.10 13.48 -13.55
N ASN A 458 30.33 13.72 -12.27
CA ASN A 458 30.79 12.73 -11.31
C ASN A 458 29.66 12.23 -10.39
N ASP A 459 28.44 12.73 -10.54
CA ASP A 459 27.34 12.45 -9.66
C ASP A 459 26.31 11.51 -10.29
N LYS A 460 25.68 10.66 -9.48
CA LYS A 460 24.48 9.95 -9.86
C LYS A 460 23.27 10.89 -9.82
N GLY A 461 22.35 10.72 -10.77
CA GLY A 461 21.16 11.53 -10.86
C GLY A 461 19.92 10.80 -11.34
N LEU A 462 18.77 11.47 -11.20
CA LEU A 462 17.46 10.96 -11.60
C LEU A 462 16.70 11.99 -12.45
N ILE A 463 16.22 11.59 -13.63
CA ILE A 463 15.39 12.43 -14.51
C ILE A 463 13.96 11.91 -14.50
N HIS A 464 13.04 12.65 -13.90
CA HIS A 464 11.60 12.37 -13.86
C HIS A 464 10.91 12.84 -15.13
N THR A 465 10.57 11.92 -16.02
CA THR A 465 10.00 12.25 -17.34
C THR A 465 8.47 12.19 -17.39
N ASN A 466 7.85 11.53 -16.43
CA ASN A 466 6.40 11.30 -16.33
C ASN A 466 5.76 10.71 -17.61
N SER A 467 6.54 10.24 -18.57
CA SER A 467 6.08 9.44 -19.70
C SER A 467 7.24 8.72 -20.39
N TYR A 468 6.99 7.50 -20.89
CA TYR A 468 7.95 6.74 -21.70
C TYR A 468 8.37 7.50 -22.97
N LYS A 469 7.46 8.25 -23.60
CA LYS A 469 7.78 9.06 -24.78
C LYS A 469 8.85 10.13 -24.50
N CYS A 470 8.79 10.77 -23.33
CA CYS A 470 9.82 11.73 -22.92
C CYS A 470 11.14 11.04 -22.58
N GLN A 471 11.10 9.91 -21.88
CA GLN A 471 12.27 9.07 -21.61
C GLN A 471 12.98 8.69 -22.89
N ASP A 472 12.27 8.10 -23.86
CA ASP A 472 12.83 7.67 -25.15
C ASP A 472 13.39 8.85 -25.96
N TYR A 473 12.73 10.00 -25.89
CA TYR A 473 13.19 11.21 -26.55
C TYR A 473 14.55 11.66 -26.00
N ILE A 474 14.70 11.74 -24.68
CA ILE A 474 15.95 12.14 -24.03
C ILE A 474 17.06 11.13 -24.38
N VAL A 475 16.84 9.85 -24.14
CA VAL A 475 17.87 8.81 -24.36
C VAL A 475 18.31 8.74 -25.83
N LYS A 476 17.39 8.96 -26.78
CA LYS A 476 17.72 8.96 -28.22
C LYS A 476 18.45 10.24 -28.69
N LYS A 477 18.25 11.37 -28.03
CA LYS A 477 18.79 12.66 -28.49
C LYS A 477 20.05 13.09 -27.76
N MET A 478 20.25 12.59 -26.54
CA MET A 478 21.45 12.86 -25.75
C MET A 478 22.52 11.83 -26.04
N ALA A 479 23.77 12.27 -26.22
CA ALA A 479 24.92 11.38 -26.47
C ALA A 479 25.68 11.01 -25.18
N ASP A 480 25.05 11.13 -24.01
CA ASP A 480 25.67 10.84 -22.72
C ASP A 480 25.52 9.33 -22.37
N GLN A 481 26.64 8.62 -22.26
CA GLN A 481 26.68 7.17 -21.95
C GLN A 481 26.21 6.83 -20.54
N ARG A 482 26.14 7.79 -19.63
CA ARG A 482 25.64 7.62 -18.26
C ARG A 482 24.12 7.43 -18.19
N LEU A 483 23.40 7.79 -19.26
CA LEU A 483 21.94 7.72 -19.29
C LEU A 483 21.48 6.27 -19.38
N ILE A 484 20.78 5.81 -18.35
CA ILE A 484 20.13 4.51 -18.35
C ILE A 484 18.62 4.67 -18.23
N SER A 485 17.89 3.77 -18.87
CA SER A 485 16.43 3.79 -18.89
C SER A 485 15.83 2.40 -18.74
N HIS A 486 14.54 2.31 -18.47
CA HIS A 486 13.87 1.02 -18.28
C HIS A 486 12.51 0.96 -19.00
N THR A 487 12.01 -0.25 -19.15
CA THR A 487 10.63 -0.56 -19.52
C THR A 487 9.84 -0.93 -18.26
N SER A 488 8.52 -1.12 -18.37
CA SER A 488 7.70 -1.65 -17.27
C SER A 488 8.14 -3.05 -16.80
N GLN A 489 8.71 -3.85 -17.69
CA GLN A 489 9.10 -5.25 -17.41
C GLN A 489 10.47 -5.39 -16.73
N ASN A 490 11.42 -4.47 -16.99
CA ASN A 490 12.79 -4.57 -16.46
C ASN A 490 13.13 -3.50 -15.41
N ARG A 491 12.12 -2.76 -14.91
CA ARG A 491 12.28 -1.64 -13.97
C ARG A 491 13.12 -2.01 -12.74
N GLU A 492 12.79 -3.11 -12.07
CA GLU A 492 13.50 -3.54 -10.86
C GLU A 492 14.97 -3.92 -11.15
N ARG A 493 15.22 -4.59 -12.28
CA ARG A 493 16.59 -4.96 -12.67
C ARG A 493 17.45 -3.74 -12.94
N VAL A 494 16.92 -2.73 -13.66
CA VAL A 494 17.64 -1.49 -13.95
C VAL A 494 17.87 -0.67 -12.68
N LEU A 495 16.90 -0.60 -11.80
CA LEU A 495 17.04 0.06 -10.51
C LEU A 495 18.13 -0.60 -9.65
N ASN A 496 18.12 -1.91 -9.52
CA ASN A 496 19.17 -2.65 -8.80
C ASN A 496 20.57 -2.44 -9.40
N HIS A 497 20.68 -2.36 -10.73
CA HIS A 497 21.95 -2.03 -11.39
C HIS A 497 22.38 -0.59 -11.05
N PHE A 498 21.47 0.38 -11.14
CA PHE A 498 21.70 1.78 -10.79
C PHE A 498 22.19 1.91 -9.34
N GLU A 499 21.51 1.28 -8.39
CA GLU A 499 21.88 1.36 -6.97
C GLU A 499 23.24 0.77 -6.65
N LYS A 500 23.59 -0.38 -7.27
CA LYS A 500 24.84 -1.11 -7.01
C LYS A 500 26.04 -0.57 -7.75
N SER A 501 25.84 0.11 -8.87
CA SER A 501 26.94 0.70 -9.66
C SER A 501 27.67 1.76 -8.84
N LYS A 502 28.98 1.87 -9.05
CA LYS A 502 29.82 2.98 -8.55
C LYS A 502 30.00 4.10 -9.58
N GLU A 503 29.56 3.87 -10.81
CA GLU A 503 29.64 4.85 -11.88
C GLU A 503 28.61 5.96 -11.71
N PRO A 504 28.85 7.18 -12.21
CA PRO A 504 27.93 8.32 -12.10
C PRO A 504 26.76 8.20 -13.08
N LEU A 505 26.00 7.11 -12.97
CA LEU A 505 24.84 6.83 -13.83
C LEU A 505 23.72 7.83 -13.58
N VAL A 506 22.95 8.10 -14.63
CA VAL A 506 21.76 8.94 -14.59
C VAL A 506 20.53 8.14 -15.03
N LEU A 507 19.62 7.88 -14.11
CA LEU A 507 18.41 7.11 -14.37
C LEU A 507 17.32 8.00 -14.97
N VAL A 508 16.93 7.73 -16.21
CA VAL A 508 15.82 8.44 -16.89
C VAL A 508 14.56 7.59 -16.73
N SER A 509 13.55 8.10 -16.01
CA SER A 509 12.39 7.30 -15.65
C SER A 509 11.06 8.06 -15.65
N PRO A 510 9.98 7.43 -16.15
CA PRO A 510 8.62 7.97 -16.03
C PRO A 510 7.93 7.61 -14.69
N SER A 511 8.47 6.67 -13.91
CA SER A 511 7.74 6.00 -12.81
C SER A 511 8.55 5.84 -11.52
N MET A 512 9.62 6.62 -11.32
CA MET A 512 10.43 6.59 -10.08
C MET A 512 10.04 7.69 -9.08
N SER A 513 8.83 8.21 -9.17
CA SER A 513 8.25 9.10 -8.17
C SER A 513 7.94 8.40 -6.85
N GLU A 514 7.77 7.06 -6.88
CA GLU A 514 7.42 6.25 -5.71
C GLU A 514 8.25 4.97 -5.62
N GLY A 515 8.40 4.44 -4.40
CA GLY A 515 8.99 3.12 -4.16
C GLY A 515 10.49 3.00 -4.43
N VAL A 516 11.22 4.11 -4.41
CA VAL A 516 12.68 4.14 -4.58
C VAL A 516 13.29 4.98 -3.48
N ASP A 517 14.39 4.51 -2.91
CA ASP A 517 15.15 5.18 -1.87
C ASP A 517 16.60 5.35 -2.30
N LEU A 518 17.00 6.60 -2.57
CA LEU A 518 18.30 6.94 -3.15
C LEU A 518 19.07 7.94 -2.27
N PRO A 519 19.52 7.52 -1.07
CA PRO A 519 20.25 8.39 -0.16
C PRO A 519 21.67 8.70 -0.66
N TYR A 520 22.18 9.88 -0.27
CA TYR A 520 23.56 10.31 -0.46
C TYR A 520 24.03 10.21 -1.92
N ASP A 521 25.15 9.55 -2.17
CA ASP A 521 25.76 9.42 -3.49
C ASP A 521 24.92 8.62 -4.50
N LYS A 522 23.79 8.05 -4.08
CA LYS A 522 22.85 7.42 -5.00
C LYS A 522 22.01 8.40 -5.81
N CYS A 523 21.84 9.67 -5.32
CA CYS A 523 21.14 10.70 -6.08
C CYS A 523 21.53 12.11 -5.59
N ARG A 524 22.58 12.68 -6.14
CA ARG A 524 23.05 14.06 -5.81
C ARG A 524 22.29 15.13 -6.57
N PHE A 525 21.68 14.80 -7.68
CA PHE A 525 20.79 15.71 -8.40
C PHE A 525 19.60 14.98 -9.01
N GLN A 526 18.54 15.75 -9.21
CA GLN A 526 17.36 15.29 -9.94
C GLN A 526 16.81 16.34 -10.86
N VAL A 527 16.13 15.90 -11.92
CA VAL A 527 15.52 16.77 -12.91
C VAL A 527 14.03 16.46 -13.03
N ILE A 528 13.18 17.42 -12.75
CA ILE A 528 11.75 17.37 -13.07
C ILE A 528 11.59 17.86 -14.52
N TYR A 529 11.73 16.91 -15.45
CA TYR A 529 11.63 17.20 -16.88
C TYR A 529 10.22 17.66 -17.27
N LYS A 530 9.20 17.05 -16.63
CA LYS A 530 7.80 17.35 -16.85
C LYS A 530 7.05 17.31 -15.53
N VAL A 531 6.23 18.35 -15.25
CA VAL A 531 5.34 18.36 -14.07
C VAL A 531 4.34 17.20 -14.16
N PRO A 532 4.19 16.39 -13.07
CA PRO A 532 3.45 15.14 -13.10
C PRO A 532 1.93 15.33 -13.01
N PHE A 533 1.33 15.99 -13.99
CA PHE A 533 -0.13 16.04 -14.10
C PHE A 533 -0.69 14.66 -14.39
N PRO A 534 -1.75 14.21 -13.68
CA PRO A 534 -2.44 12.95 -14.02
C PRO A 534 -2.91 12.94 -15.47
N TYR A 535 -2.83 11.79 -16.12
CA TYR A 535 -3.10 11.67 -17.56
C TYR A 535 -4.60 11.78 -17.86
N LEU A 536 -5.00 12.88 -18.53
CA LEU A 536 -6.40 13.15 -18.86
C LEU A 536 -6.95 12.30 -20.03
N GLY A 537 -6.12 11.50 -20.68
CA GLY A 537 -6.56 10.48 -21.63
C GLY A 537 -7.17 9.24 -20.94
N ASP A 538 -6.94 9.06 -19.63
CA ASP A 538 -7.68 8.12 -18.82
C ASP A 538 -9.06 8.71 -18.49
N GLU A 539 -10.12 7.96 -18.80
CA GLU A 539 -11.50 8.45 -18.64
C GLU A 539 -11.86 8.67 -17.16
N GLN A 540 -11.37 7.82 -16.27
CA GLN A 540 -11.57 7.95 -14.82
C GLN A 540 -10.94 9.24 -14.28
N VAL A 541 -9.69 9.51 -14.67
CA VAL A 541 -8.99 10.75 -14.28
C VAL A 541 -9.69 11.99 -14.86
N ASN A 542 -10.11 11.93 -16.11
CA ASN A 542 -10.80 13.04 -16.78
C ASN A 542 -12.16 13.33 -16.13
N MET A 543 -12.97 12.32 -15.89
CA MET A 543 -14.26 12.48 -15.22
C MET A 543 -14.10 12.98 -13.78
N ARG A 544 -13.14 12.43 -13.03
CA ARG A 544 -12.83 12.87 -11.69
C ARG A 544 -12.39 14.35 -11.67
N MET A 545 -11.52 14.75 -12.60
CA MET A 545 -11.08 16.14 -12.73
C MET A 545 -12.26 17.09 -13.06
N LYS A 546 -13.20 16.68 -13.91
CA LYS A 546 -14.40 17.47 -14.22
C LYS A 546 -15.30 17.66 -13.00
N GLN A 547 -15.41 16.64 -12.16
CA GLN A 547 -16.23 16.69 -10.93
C GLN A 547 -15.52 17.39 -9.78
N ASP A 548 -14.20 17.25 -9.66
CA ASP A 548 -13.41 17.80 -8.57
C ASP A 548 -12.00 18.24 -9.04
N ARG A 549 -11.91 19.50 -9.45
CA ARG A 549 -10.64 20.12 -9.85
C ARG A 549 -9.61 20.17 -8.74
N ARG A 550 -10.06 20.18 -7.46
CA ARG A 550 -9.15 20.17 -6.30
C ARG A 550 -8.44 18.84 -6.18
N TRP A 551 -9.15 17.74 -6.46
CA TRP A 551 -8.53 16.40 -6.49
C TRP A 551 -7.41 16.33 -7.55
N TYR A 552 -7.65 16.85 -8.74
CA TYR A 552 -6.64 16.87 -9.82
C TYR A 552 -5.40 17.70 -9.42
N ALA A 553 -5.61 18.88 -8.85
CA ALA A 553 -4.54 19.73 -8.35
C ALA A 553 -3.75 19.03 -7.22
N TYR A 554 -4.47 18.42 -6.28
CA TYR A 554 -3.88 17.67 -5.16
C TYR A 554 -3.00 16.52 -5.67
N LYS A 555 -3.49 15.69 -6.59
CA LYS A 555 -2.70 14.58 -7.16
C LYS A 555 -1.46 15.07 -7.91
N THR A 556 -1.56 16.18 -8.62
CA THR A 556 -0.40 16.79 -9.30
C THR A 556 0.68 17.22 -8.29
N VAL A 557 0.28 17.99 -7.27
CA VAL A 557 1.23 18.47 -6.25
C VAL A 557 1.78 17.29 -5.44
N MET A 558 0.95 16.32 -5.08
CA MET A 558 1.36 15.11 -4.36
C MET A 558 2.48 14.38 -5.10
N THR A 559 2.28 14.05 -6.36
CA THR A 559 3.28 13.33 -7.17
C THR A 559 4.55 14.15 -7.36
N LEU A 560 4.43 15.48 -7.49
CA LEU A 560 5.60 16.37 -7.56
C LEU A 560 6.40 16.33 -6.25
N MET A 561 5.74 16.44 -5.09
CA MET A 561 6.41 16.39 -3.79
C MET A 561 7.10 15.04 -3.56
N GLN A 562 6.49 13.97 -4.00
CA GLN A 562 7.10 12.65 -3.92
C GLN A 562 8.30 12.47 -4.82
N SER A 563 8.24 13.00 -6.05
CA SER A 563 9.39 13.04 -6.94
C SER A 563 10.53 13.87 -6.32
N TYR A 564 10.20 15.04 -5.79
CA TYR A 564 11.17 15.93 -5.13
C TYR A 564 11.85 15.29 -3.93
N GLY A 565 11.13 14.53 -3.13
CA GLY A 565 11.64 13.86 -1.93
C GLY A 565 12.51 12.62 -2.16
N ARG A 566 12.91 12.27 -3.41
CA ARG A 566 13.65 11.01 -3.67
C ARG A 566 15.12 11.05 -3.30
N GLY A 567 15.77 12.19 -3.40
CA GLY A 567 17.18 12.36 -3.11
C GLY A 567 17.53 12.75 -1.67
N MET A 568 16.54 12.83 -0.77
CA MET A 568 16.72 13.31 0.61
C MET A 568 16.26 12.27 1.62
N ARG A 569 17.16 11.74 2.44
CA ARG A 569 16.86 10.65 3.38
C ARG A 569 17.39 10.82 4.80
N ALA A 570 18.48 11.52 5.00
CA ALA A 570 19.09 11.79 6.29
C ALA A 570 19.29 13.29 6.48
N GLU A 571 19.42 13.75 7.71
CA GLU A 571 19.55 15.17 8.05
C GLU A 571 20.77 15.85 7.41
N ASP A 572 21.81 15.10 7.14
CA ASP A 572 23.06 15.53 6.49
C ASP A 572 23.08 15.26 4.98
N ASP A 573 21.99 14.75 4.39
CA ASP A 573 21.88 14.48 2.96
C ASP A 573 21.63 15.76 2.14
N SER A 574 21.98 15.74 0.86
CA SER A 574 21.73 16.86 -0.05
C SER A 574 21.42 16.39 -1.47
N CYS A 575 20.45 17.06 -2.11
CA CYS A 575 20.08 16.78 -3.49
C CYS A 575 19.64 18.04 -4.23
N TYR A 576 20.30 18.32 -5.34
CA TYR A 576 19.97 19.48 -6.18
C TYR A 576 18.83 19.15 -7.16
N THR A 577 17.81 20.00 -7.22
CA THR A 577 16.64 19.78 -8.10
C THR A 577 16.56 20.83 -9.21
N TYR A 578 16.41 20.37 -10.45
CA TYR A 578 16.19 21.22 -11.63
C TYR A 578 14.78 21.01 -12.16
N ILE A 579 14.06 22.10 -12.49
CA ILE A 579 12.72 22.03 -13.09
C ILE A 579 12.76 22.68 -14.47
N LEU A 580 12.42 21.88 -15.52
CA LEU A 580 12.48 22.33 -16.92
C LEU A 580 11.12 22.70 -17.48
N ASP A 581 10.02 22.22 -16.87
CA ASP A 581 8.65 22.42 -17.35
C ASP A 581 8.04 23.74 -16.86
N GLY A 582 7.73 24.64 -17.78
CA GLY A 582 7.08 25.92 -17.48
C GLY A 582 5.63 25.81 -16.97
N ASP A 583 5.04 24.61 -16.95
CA ASP A 583 3.76 24.40 -16.30
C ASP A 583 3.86 24.46 -14.76
N ILE A 584 5.08 24.46 -14.19
CA ILE A 584 5.34 24.72 -12.75
C ILE A 584 4.80 26.10 -12.31
N ASP A 585 4.80 27.10 -13.19
CA ASP A 585 4.24 28.41 -12.93
C ASP A 585 2.78 28.37 -12.47
N MET A 586 2.01 27.41 -12.98
CA MET A 586 0.62 27.23 -12.57
C MET A 586 0.51 26.82 -11.10
N LEU A 587 1.47 26.04 -10.61
CA LEU A 587 1.49 25.59 -9.23
C LEU A 587 1.77 26.74 -8.25
N PHE A 588 2.56 27.72 -8.66
CA PHE A 588 2.87 28.90 -7.85
C PHE A 588 1.86 30.03 -7.97
N LYS A 589 1.24 30.21 -9.14
CA LYS A 589 0.38 31.38 -9.45
C LYS A 589 -1.11 31.12 -9.25
N SER A 590 -1.59 29.90 -9.59
CA SER A 590 -3.02 29.59 -9.48
C SER A 590 -3.43 29.35 -8.02
N PRO A 591 -4.47 30.02 -7.50
CA PRO A 591 -4.94 29.82 -6.11
C PRO A 591 -5.24 28.35 -5.79
N LEU A 592 -5.74 27.60 -6.77
CA LEU A 592 -6.09 26.17 -6.62
C LEU A 592 -4.89 25.32 -6.24
N TYR A 593 -3.74 25.54 -6.89
CA TYR A 593 -2.50 24.78 -6.67
C TYR A 593 -1.64 25.39 -5.55
N LYS A 594 -1.52 26.73 -5.55
CA LYS A 594 -0.67 27.48 -4.61
C LYS A 594 -0.94 27.13 -3.14
N SER A 595 -2.21 26.90 -2.79
CA SER A 595 -2.62 26.50 -1.45
C SER A 595 -2.20 25.07 -1.06
N LEU A 596 -1.90 24.23 -2.04
CA LEU A 596 -1.47 22.83 -1.84
C LEU A 596 0.05 22.66 -1.85
N VAL A 597 0.79 23.58 -2.49
CA VAL A 597 2.25 23.52 -2.52
C VAL A 597 2.80 23.83 -1.13
N PRO A 598 3.53 22.90 -0.49
CA PRO A 598 4.05 23.10 0.86
C PRO A 598 5.11 24.23 0.91
N ASN A 599 5.26 24.84 2.09
CA ASN A 599 6.25 25.88 2.30
C ASN A 599 7.67 25.37 2.10
N PHE A 600 7.98 24.17 2.57
CA PHE A 600 9.31 23.58 2.41
C PHE A 600 9.74 23.48 0.94
N PHE A 601 8.80 23.33 -0.01
CA PHE A 601 9.11 23.33 -1.44
C PHE A 601 9.34 24.75 -1.97
N LYS A 602 8.53 25.72 -1.52
CA LYS A 602 8.65 27.12 -1.95
C LYS A 602 9.95 27.77 -1.50
N GLU A 603 10.35 27.50 -0.26
CA GLU A 603 11.57 28.05 0.35
C GLU A 603 12.86 27.55 -0.31
N ALA A 604 12.79 26.35 -0.92
CA ALA A 604 13.92 25.74 -1.59
C ALA A 604 14.17 26.30 -3.01
N VAL A 605 13.23 27.09 -3.56
CA VAL A 605 13.40 27.70 -4.88
C VAL A 605 14.44 28.80 -4.81
N VAL A 606 15.53 28.62 -5.54
CA VAL A 606 16.61 29.62 -5.65
C VAL A 606 16.20 30.67 -6.68
N GLU A 607 16.11 31.92 -6.24
CA GLU A 607 15.97 33.05 -7.15
C GLU A 607 17.29 33.27 -7.91
N LYS A 608 17.21 33.37 -9.25
CA LYS A 608 18.36 33.68 -10.11
C LYS A 608 18.65 35.17 -10.10
#